data_aa1bbcfd021c57f827896145e10e7b23
#
_entry.id   aa1bbcfd021c57f827896145e10e7b23
#
_cell.length_a   1.000
_cell.length_b   1.000
_cell.length_c   1.000
_cell.angle_alpha   90.00
_cell.angle_beta   90.00
_cell.angle_gamma   90.00
#
_symmetry.space_group_name_H-M   'P 1'
#
loop_
_entity.id
_entity.type
_entity.pdbx_description
1 polymer ?
#
loop_
_entity_poly.entity_id
_entity_poly.type
_entity_poly.pdbx_seq_one_letter_code
_entity_poly.pdbx_strand_id
1 'polypeptide(L)'
;MFVITRIVDLRSLLRQKIKNNFMEKTLNIYGAGLAGCEAAWQAARLGVKVKLYEMKPKKYTPAHHSPDFAELVCSNSLRSDSTTNAVGLLKEELRRLGSLIMEAADATRVPAGPALAVDRDRFSAYITEKIKNHPLIEVIEEEAVSVNDGEMTVIATGPLTSDKMADYIENELGCKGLHFFDAAAPIVDAETINTDVAFFASRYDKGDADYINCPMTEEQYNAFWEALVTANEAPLKEFDREEQKNIKVFEGCMPVEVMARRGRETLLFGPLKPVGLVDKRTGAQSHAVVQLRRENLEGTMYNLVGFQTHLTFPEQKRVFRMIPGLENAEFLRYGIMHRNTYLNSPEYIGATYRMNDRSNVYFAGQMTGVEGYIESTGSGFVAGMNAARVLLGLDEIVFPRTMMLGAMAHYVANGGNSSFVPMNANFGIIEPLPMRVKGGKIAKYEVLATRSLEETEKYKEKLDI
;
A
#
# COMPACT_ATOMS: atom_id res chain seq x y z
N MET A 1 -19.48 -13.27 57.16
CA MET A 1 -19.14 -14.29 56.16
C MET A 1 -20.10 -14.36 54.95
N PHE A 2 -21.40 -14.14 55.12
CA PHE A 2 -22.39 -14.20 54.01
C PHE A 2 -22.36 -13.05 53.00
N VAL A 3 -21.80 -11.88 53.34
CA VAL A 3 -21.80 -10.70 52.44
C VAL A 3 -20.67 -10.77 51.40
N ILE A 4 -19.54 -11.35 51.76
CA ILE A 4 -18.35 -11.47 50.88
C ILE A 4 -18.61 -12.50 49.77
N THR A 5 -19.30 -13.59 50.07
CA THR A 5 -19.62 -14.64 49.11
C THR A 5 -20.59 -14.14 48.02
N ARG A 6 -21.54 -13.24 48.37
CA ARG A 6 -22.47 -12.65 47.40
C ARG A 6 -21.79 -11.63 46.45
N ILE A 7 -20.77 -10.91 46.90
CA ILE A 7 -20.05 -9.94 46.07
C ILE A 7 -19.14 -10.66 45.08
N VAL A 8 -18.53 -11.78 45.46
CA VAL A 8 -17.74 -12.61 44.56
C VAL A 8 -18.60 -13.25 43.48
N ASP A 9 -19.82 -13.67 43.83
CA ASP A 9 -20.75 -14.28 42.90
C ASP A 9 -21.35 -13.24 41.90
N LEU A 10 -21.63 -12.04 42.35
CA LEU A 10 -22.05 -10.94 41.46
C LEU A 10 -20.92 -10.52 40.48
N ARG A 11 -19.66 -10.50 40.92
CA ARG A 11 -18.54 -10.20 40.04
C ARG A 11 -18.28 -11.32 39.02
N SER A 12 -18.43 -12.57 39.41
CA SER A 12 -18.32 -13.71 38.49
C SER A 12 -19.49 -13.73 37.50
N LEU A 13 -20.71 -13.46 37.93
CA LEU A 13 -21.90 -13.34 37.08
C LEU A 13 -21.83 -12.11 36.15
N LEU A 14 -21.31 -10.96 36.64
CA LEU A 14 -21.05 -9.81 35.78
C LEU A 14 -19.96 -10.13 34.73
N ARG A 15 -18.84 -10.75 35.14
CA ARG A 15 -17.78 -11.19 34.23
C ARG A 15 -18.32 -12.21 33.22
N GLN A 16 -19.18 -13.14 33.62
CA GLN A 16 -19.79 -14.13 32.76
C GLN A 16 -20.85 -13.52 31.83
N LYS A 17 -21.65 -12.57 32.32
CA LYS A 17 -22.58 -11.77 31.50
C LYS A 17 -21.88 -10.84 30.53
N ILE A 18 -20.77 -10.22 30.97
CA ILE A 18 -19.88 -9.45 30.10
C ILE A 18 -19.28 -10.40 29.06
N LYS A 19 -18.72 -11.54 29.46
CA LYS A 19 -18.11 -12.53 28.55
C LYS A 19 -19.12 -13.10 27.54
N ASN A 20 -20.34 -13.39 27.95
CA ASN A 20 -21.41 -13.85 27.07
C ASN A 20 -21.91 -12.75 26.10
N ASN A 21 -21.97 -11.50 26.56
CA ASN A 21 -22.31 -10.36 25.69
C ASN A 21 -21.20 -10.05 24.67
N PHE A 22 -19.93 -10.36 24.98
CA PHE A 22 -18.79 -10.23 24.10
C PHE A 22 -18.73 -11.33 23.02
N MET A 23 -19.29 -12.51 23.27
CA MET A 23 -19.23 -13.65 22.32
C MET A 23 -20.22 -13.50 21.13
N GLU A 24 -21.18 -12.57 21.20
CA GLU A 24 -22.18 -12.36 20.13
C GLU A 24 -21.83 -11.21 19.16
N LYS A 25 -20.82 -10.37 19.50
CA LYS A 25 -20.48 -9.21 18.66
C LYS A 25 -19.47 -9.59 17.58
N THR A 26 -19.89 -9.47 16.35
CA THR A 26 -19.08 -9.79 15.17
C THR A 26 -18.77 -8.53 14.39
N LEU A 27 -17.54 -8.39 13.93
CA LEU A 27 -17.10 -7.34 13.00
C LEU A 27 -17.10 -7.90 11.59
N ASN A 28 -17.82 -7.29 10.67
CA ASN A 28 -17.74 -7.60 9.26
C ASN A 28 -16.62 -6.76 8.62
N ILE A 29 -15.80 -7.40 7.79
CA ILE A 29 -14.74 -6.72 7.04
C ILE A 29 -14.87 -7.13 5.58
N TYR A 30 -14.95 -6.15 4.69
CA TYR A 30 -15.15 -6.35 3.27
C TYR A 30 -13.86 -6.07 2.50
N GLY A 31 -13.31 -7.13 1.87
CA GLY A 31 -12.05 -7.13 1.14
C GLY A 31 -10.88 -7.64 1.99
N ALA A 32 -10.20 -8.68 1.50
CA ALA A 32 -8.99 -9.27 2.10
C ALA A 32 -7.70 -8.75 1.44
N GLY A 33 -7.66 -7.44 1.13
CA GLY A 33 -6.43 -6.74 0.79
C GLY A 33 -5.59 -6.43 2.03
N LEU A 34 -4.51 -5.64 1.88
CA LEU A 34 -3.63 -5.25 2.98
C LEU A 34 -4.38 -4.65 4.17
N ALA A 35 -5.27 -3.67 3.89
CA ALA A 35 -6.03 -2.99 4.92
C ALA A 35 -7.05 -3.91 5.60
N GLY A 36 -7.75 -4.75 4.84
CA GLY A 36 -8.75 -5.66 5.41
C GLY A 36 -8.13 -6.77 6.24
N CYS A 37 -7.02 -7.37 5.80
CA CYS A 37 -6.27 -8.37 6.58
C CYS A 37 -5.71 -7.77 7.87
N GLU A 38 -5.17 -6.55 7.81
CA GLU A 38 -4.67 -5.84 8.98
C GLU A 38 -5.81 -5.52 9.95
N ALA A 39 -6.96 -5.03 9.45
CA ALA A 39 -8.14 -4.75 10.26
C ALA A 39 -8.68 -6.01 10.95
N ALA A 40 -8.75 -7.13 10.22
CA ALA A 40 -9.18 -8.42 10.76
C ALA A 40 -8.25 -8.92 11.87
N TRP A 41 -6.96 -8.81 11.64
CA TRP A 41 -5.93 -9.19 12.61
C TRP A 41 -6.04 -8.38 13.90
N GLN A 42 -6.13 -7.06 13.82
CA GLN A 42 -6.20 -6.18 14.99
C GLN A 42 -7.51 -6.39 15.77
N ALA A 43 -8.63 -6.60 15.10
CA ALA A 43 -9.90 -6.92 15.75
C ALA A 43 -9.86 -8.28 16.48
N ALA A 44 -9.30 -9.30 15.83
CA ALA A 44 -9.16 -10.63 16.40
C ALA A 44 -8.21 -10.66 17.60
N ARG A 45 -7.12 -9.89 17.58
CA ARG A 45 -6.22 -9.71 18.74
C ARG A 45 -6.93 -9.13 19.96
N LEU A 46 -7.91 -8.26 19.77
CA LEU A 46 -8.76 -7.75 20.84
C LEU A 46 -9.86 -8.73 21.28
N GLY A 47 -9.92 -9.94 20.71
CA GLY A 47 -10.88 -10.98 21.05
C GLY A 47 -12.23 -10.82 20.37
N VAL A 48 -12.38 -9.99 19.36
CA VAL A 48 -13.61 -9.81 18.57
C VAL A 48 -13.66 -10.86 17.45
N LYS A 49 -14.83 -11.49 17.27
CA LYS A 49 -15.07 -12.35 16.10
C LYS A 49 -15.14 -11.52 14.83
N VAL A 50 -14.51 -12.01 13.77
CA VAL A 50 -14.45 -11.34 12.47
C VAL A 50 -15.04 -12.22 11.39
N LYS A 51 -15.88 -11.64 10.53
CA LYS A 51 -16.26 -12.18 9.24
C LYS A 51 -15.56 -11.38 8.15
N LEU A 52 -14.57 -12.01 7.52
CA LEU A 52 -13.80 -11.40 6.43
C LEU A 52 -14.35 -11.88 5.09
N TYR A 53 -14.94 -10.97 4.34
CA TYR A 53 -15.49 -11.23 3.01
C TYR A 53 -14.45 -10.94 1.94
N GLU A 54 -14.23 -11.89 1.05
CA GLU A 54 -13.34 -11.76 -0.08
C GLU A 54 -13.98 -12.39 -1.33
N MET A 55 -14.04 -11.65 -2.41
CA MET A 55 -14.66 -12.16 -3.64
C MET A 55 -13.80 -13.20 -4.39
N LYS A 56 -12.49 -13.21 -4.17
CA LYS A 56 -11.61 -14.24 -4.69
C LYS A 56 -11.81 -15.56 -3.93
N PRO A 57 -11.65 -16.72 -4.58
CA PRO A 57 -11.27 -16.94 -5.98
C PRO A 57 -12.46 -16.90 -6.97
N LYS A 58 -13.70 -16.64 -6.51
CA LYS A 58 -14.88 -16.67 -7.38
C LYS A 58 -14.92 -15.52 -8.38
N LYS A 59 -14.39 -14.36 -8.02
CA LYS A 59 -14.31 -13.17 -8.87
C LYS A 59 -12.99 -12.45 -8.65
N TYR A 60 -12.35 -12.03 -9.74
CA TYR A 60 -11.10 -11.28 -9.69
C TYR A 60 -11.31 -9.86 -10.22
N THR A 61 -10.50 -8.93 -9.71
CA THR A 61 -10.37 -7.60 -10.34
C THR A 61 -9.42 -7.70 -11.54
N PRO A 62 -9.36 -6.70 -12.41
CA PRO A 62 -8.41 -6.70 -13.54
C PRO A 62 -6.92 -6.78 -13.11
N ALA A 63 -6.57 -6.43 -11.88
CA ALA A 63 -5.20 -6.40 -11.39
C ALA A 63 -4.78 -7.61 -10.57
N HIS A 64 -5.74 -8.33 -10.00
CA HIS A 64 -5.47 -9.49 -9.14
C HIS A 64 -5.45 -10.78 -9.95
N HIS A 65 -4.49 -11.66 -9.64
CA HIS A 65 -4.30 -12.93 -10.35
C HIS A 65 -4.15 -14.12 -9.39
N SER A 66 -3.77 -13.87 -8.12
CA SER A 66 -3.64 -14.89 -7.08
C SER A 66 -4.92 -15.02 -6.26
N PRO A 67 -5.32 -16.23 -5.82
CA PRO A 67 -6.40 -16.43 -4.86
C PRO A 67 -6.02 -15.94 -3.45
N ASP A 68 -4.73 -15.71 -3.19
CA ASP A 68 -4.22 -15.31 -1.89
C ASP A 68 -4.62 -13.89 -1.50
N PHE A 69 -4.61 -13.62 -0.19
CA PHE A 69 -4.94 -12.32 0.38
C PHE A 69 -3.75 -11.35 0.26
N ALA A 70 -4.03 -10.07 0.40
CA ALA A 70 -3.02 -9.01 0.40
C ALA A 70 -2.05 -9.06 -0.80
N GLU A 71 -2.52 -9.47 -1.98
CA GLU A 71 -1.74 -9.52 -3.21
C GLU A 71 -1.20 -8.13 -3.57
N LEU A 72 0.11 -8.04 -3.79
CA LEU A 72 0.78 -6.80 -4.20
C LEU A 72 0.70 -6.64 -5.73
N VAL A 73 -0.24 -5.86 -6.22
CA VAL A 73 -0.54 -5.77 -7.65
C VAL A 73 0.39 -4.86 -8.46
N CYS A 74 0.93 -3.79 -7.86
CA CYS A 74 1.75 -2.78 -8.55
C CYS A 74 3.25 -3.10 -8.47
N SER A 75 3.77 -3.32 -7.26
CA SER A 75 5.20 -3.47 -6.96
C SER A 75 5.39 -4.39 -5.78
N ASN A 76 6.52 -5.12 -5.71
CA ASN A 76 6.90 -5.87 -4.54
C ASN A 76 7.66 -5.03 -3.50
N SER A 77 7.88 -3.74 -3.78
CA SER A 77 8.56 -2.83 -2.87
C SER A 77 7.59 -2.12 -1.95
N LEU A 78 7.88 -2.20 -0.67
CA LEU A 78 7.26 -1.40 0.38
C LEU A 78 8.04 -0.10 0.65
N ARG A 79 8.89 0.33 -0.30
CA ARG A 79 9.71 1.55 -0.25
C ARG A 79 10.79 1.52 0.85
N SER A 80 11.36 2.69 1.17
CA SER A 80 12.46 2.83 2.14
C SER A 80 12.14 2.25 3.50
N ASP A 81 13.08 1.54 4.13
CA ASP A 81 12.97 0.97 5.48
C ASP A 81 13.63 1.86 6.57
N SER A 82 14.25 2.97 6.18
CA SER A 82 14.87 3.92 7.11
C SER A 82 13.83 4.76 7.84
N THR A 83 13.95 4.91 9.15
CA THR A 83 13.08 5.78 9.98
C THR A 83 13.27 7.28 9.69
N THR A 84 14.35 7.67 9.00
CA THR A 84 14.54 9.03 8.48
C THR A 84 13.77 9.28 7.18
N ASN A 85 13.02 8.28 6.73
CA ASN A 85 12.01 8.37 5.68
C ASN A 85 10.62 8.12 6.31
N ALA A 86 9.64 8.92 5.95
CA ALA A 86 8.32 8.88 6.58
C ALA A 86 7.62 7.53 6.48
N VAL A 87 7.72 6.84 5.33
CA VAL A 87 7.14 5.49 5.19
C VAL A 87 7.93 4.44 5.99
N GLY A 88 9.24 4.62 6.17
CA GLY A 88 10.05 3.78 7.05
C GLY A 88 9.68 3.97 8.52
N LEU A 89 9.41 5.22 8.92
CA LEU A 89 8.89 5.52 10.25
C LEU A 89 7.52 4.86 10.47
N LEU A 90 6.58 4.99 9.53
CA LEU A 90 5.27 4.35 9.61
C LEU A 90 5.39 2.82 9.75
N LYS A 91 6.32 2.19 9.01
CA LYS A 91 6.59 0.75 9.15
C LYS A 91 7.05 0.38 10.56
N GLU A 92 7.97 1.16 11.12
CA GLU A 92 8.50 0.90 12.45
C GLU A 92 7.43 1.09 13.54
N GLU A 93 6.56 2.09 13.41
CA GLU A 93 5.38 2.23 14.29
C GLU A 93 4.48 0.99 14.21
N LEU A 94 4.15 0.54 12.99
CA LEU A 94 3.30 -0.64 12.77
C LEU A 94 3.95 -1.93 13.29
N ARG A 95 5.28 -2.11 13.14
CA ARG A 95 6.01 -3.26 13.73
C ARG A 95 5.84 -3.29 15.24
N ARG A 96 6.08 -2.17 15.91
CA ARG A 96 5.95 -2.05 17.37
C ARG A 96 4.54 -2.30 17.87
N LEU A 97 3.54 -1.91 17.06
CA LEU A 97 2.13 -2.12 17.35
C LEU A 97 1.63 -3.53 16.97
N GLY A 98 2.48 -4.39 16.42
CA GLY A 98 2.16 -5.79 16.10
C GLY A 98 1.30 -5.98 14.85
N SER A 99 1.63 -5.27 13.78
CA SER A 99 1.02 -5.43 12.46
C SER A 99 1.35 -6.78 11.83
N LEU A 100 0.32 -7.50 11.37
CA LEU A 100 0.47 -8.74 10.59
C LEU A 100 1.20 -8.48 9.26
N ILE A 101 0.86 -7.38 8.60
CA ILE A 101 1.45 -7.04 7.31
C ILE A 101 2.95 -6.79 7.45
N MET A 102 3.38 -6.15 8.55
CA MET A 102 4.80 -5.96 8.80
C MET A 102 5.52 -7.24 9.21
N GLU A 103 4.89 -8.12 9.99
CA GLU A 103 5.40 -9.46 10.30
C GLU A 103 5.65 -10.26 9.02
N ALA A 104 4.68 -10.29 8.11
CA ALA A 104 4.79 -10.96 6.81
C ALA A 104 5.89 -10.35 5.94
N ALA A 105 5.99 -9.01 5.91
CA ALA A 105 7.00 -8.30 5.11
C ALA A 105 8.42 -8.62 5.58
N ASP A 106 8.65 -8.67 6.90
CA ASP A 106 9.95 -9.01 7.46
C ASP A 106 10.31 -10.48 7.25
N ALA A 107 9.31 -11.39 7.31
CA ALA A 107 9.50 -12.84 7.08
C ALA A 107 9.77 -13.21 5.61
N THR A 108 9.37 -12.36 4.66
CA THR A 108 9.45 -12.66 3.22
C THR A 108 10.32 -11.66 2.44
N ARG A 109 11.20 -10.95 3.16
CA ARG A 109 12.10 -9.94 2.61
C ARG A 109 13.00 -10.52 1.51
N VAL A 110 13.17 -9.75 0.44
CA VAL A 110 14.17 -9.99 -0.61
C VAL A 110 15.18 -8.86 -0.65
N PRO A 111 16.41 -9.10 -1.12
CA PRO A 111 17.43 -8.07 -1.28
C PRO A 111 16.95 -6.93 -2.19
N ALA A 112 16.99 -5.68 -1.68
CA ALA A 112 16.59 -4.49 -2.42
C ALA A 112 17.28 -3.21 -1.89
N GLY A 113 18.54 -3.30 -1.46
CA GLY A 113 19.30 -2.18 -0.91
C GLY A 113 18.57 -1.53 0.29
N PRO A 114 18.38 -0.19 0.29
CA PRO A 114 17.73 0.51 1.40
C PRO A 114 16.20 0.38 1.43
N ALA A 115 15.59 -0.30 0.46
CA ALA A 115 14.16 -0.54 0.42
C ALA A 115 13.79 -1.86 1.11
N LEU A 116 12.60 -1.92 1.67
CA LEU A 116 11.95 -3.18 2.04
C LEU A 116 11.20 -3.68 0.81
N ALA A 117 11.69 -4.75 0.21
CA ALA A 117 10.98 -5.49 -0.83
C ALA A 117 10.71 -6.92 -0.35
N VAL A 118 9.68 -7.54 -0.87
CA VAL A 118 9.22 -8.88 -0.47
C VAL A 118 9.10 -9.81 -1.67
N ASP A 119 9.21 -11.10 -1.43
CA ASP A 119 8.74 -12.12 -2.35
C ASP A 119 7.21 -12.09 -2.36
N ARG A 120 6.59 -11.74 -3.48
CA ARG A 120 5.14 -11.49 -3.57
C ARG A 120 4.32 -12.70 -3.16
N ASP A 121 4.68 -13.85 -3.69
CA ASP A 121 3.88 -15.06 -3.52
C ASP A 121 3.98 -15.54 -2.07
N ARG A 122 5.19 -15.55 -1.52
CA ARG A 122 5.41 -15.90 -0.10
C ARG A 122 4.75 -14.92 0.86
N PHE A 123 4.77 -13.63 0.53
CA PHE A 123 4.12 -12.59 1.34
C PHE A 123 2.61 -12.80 1.42
N SER A 124 1.96 -12.98 0.26
CA SER A 124 0.52 -13.20 0.20
C SER A 124 0.11 -14.54 0.84
N ALA A 125 0.88 -15.61 0.60
CA ALA A 125 0.65 -16.90 1.21
C ALA A 125 0.77 -16.86 2.73
N TYR A 126 1.78 -16.16 3.27
CA TYR A 126 1.99 -15.99 4.71
C TYR A 126 0.77 -15.34 5.37
N ILE A 127 0.28 -14.23 4.82
CA ILE A 127 -0.88 -13.51 5.34
C ILE A 127 -2.14 -14.38 5.24
N THR A 128 -2.33 -15.03 4.10
CA THR A 128 -3.48 -15.92 3.86
C THR A 128 -3.53 -17.05 4.89
N GLU A 129 -2.40 -17.69 5.16
CA GLU A 129 -2.28 -18.75 6.14
C GLU A 129 -2.62 -18.25 7.56
N LYS A 130 -2.04 -17.13 7.97
CA LYS A 130 -2.29 -16.53 9.30
C LYS A 130 -3.76 -16.17 9.50
N ILE A 131 -4.39 -15.57 8.51
CA ILE A 131 -5.80 -15.16 8.57
C ILE A 131 -6.72 -16.38 8.58
N LYS A 132 -6.54 -17.36 7.66
CA LYS A 132 -7.40 -18.56 7.56
C LYS A 132 -7.28 -19.48 8.78
N ASN A 133 -6.13 -19.51 9.44
CA ASN A 133 -5.90 -20.34 10.63
C ASN A 133 -6.25 -19.63 11.95
N HIS A 134 -6.66 -18.35 11.92
CA HIS A 134 -6.99 -17.63 13.14
C HIS A 134 -8.37 -18.04 13.68
N PRO A 135 -8.51 -18.50 14.95
CA PRO A 135 -9.76 -19.07 15.47
C PRO A 135 -10.93 -18.10 15.57
N LEU A 136 -10.67 -16.79 15.53
CA LEU A 136 -11.69 -15.74 15.59
C LEU A 136 -12.00 -15.10 14.21
N ILE A 137 -11.35 -15.55 13.14
CA ILE A 137 -11.58 -15.01 11.80
C ILE A 137 -12.23 -16.08 10.93
N GLU A 138 -13.47 -15.84 10.52
CA GLU A 138 -14.20 -16.61 9.54
C GLU A 138 -14.05 -15.96 8.18
N VAL A 139 -13.48 -16.67 7.21
CA VAL A 139 -13.37 -16.20 5.83
C VAL A 139 -14.60 -16.62 5.04
N ILE A 140 -15.24 -15.63 4.39
CA ILE A 140 -16.41 -15.83 3.55
C ILE A 140 -16.04 -15.45 2.12
N GLU A 141 -15.94 -16.44 1.24
CA GLU A 141 -15.60 -16.26 -0.17
C GLU A 141 -16.81 -15.75 -0.96
N GLU A 142 -17.20 -14.50 -0.71
CA GLU A 142 -18.33 -13.83 -1.37
C GLU A 142 -18.02 -12.36 -1.65
N GLU A 143 -18.61 -11.85 -2.74
CA GLU A 143 -18.59 -10.42 -3.05
C GLU A 143 -19.55 -9.69 -2.09
N ALA A 144 -19.02 -8.83 -1.22
CA ALA A 144 -19.83 -7.90 -0.43
C ALA A 144 -20.34 -6.79 -1.34
N VAL A 145 -21.64 -6.52 -1.27
CA VAL A 145 -22.30 -5.53 -2.14
C VAL A 145 -23.10 -4.47 -1.37
N SER A 146 -23.25 -4.66 -0.05
CA SER A 146 -23.98 -3.73 0.83
C SER A 146 -23.57 -3.96 2.28
N VAL A 147 -23.83 -2.99 3.13
CA VAL A 147 -23.69 -3.11 4.60
C VAL A 147 -25.06 -3.40 5.20
N ASN A 148 -25.12 -4.40 6.07
CA ASN A 148 -26.36 -4.69 6.80
C ASN A 148 -26.62 -3.65 7.89
N ASP A 149 -27.87 -3.24 8.03
CA ASP A 149 -28.24 -2.26 9.05
C ASP A 149 -27.91 -2.74 10.46
N GLY A 150 -27.23 -1.88 11.22
CA GLY A 150 -26.87 -2.13 12.60
C GLY A 150 -25.65 -3.04 12.80
N GLU A 151 -25.09 -3.65 11.76
CA GLU A 151 -23.86 -4.45 11.86
C GLU A 151 -22.63 -3.56 11.77
N MET A 152 -21.66 -3.80 12.66
CA MET A 152 -20.37 -3.11 12.61
C MET A 152 -19.57 -3.61 11.40
N THR A 153 -19.17 -2.70 10.54
CA THR A 153 -18.53 -3.04 9.26
C THR A 153 -17.33 -2.15 8.96
N VAL A 154 -16.24 -2.77 8.49
CA VAL A 154 -15.09 -2.08 7.87
C VAL A 154 -15.12 -2.35 6.38
N ILE A 155 -15.25 -1.32 5.56
CA ILE A 155 -15.16 -1.40 4.10
C ILE A 155 -13.69 -1.18 3.71
N ALA A 156 -13.01 -2.25 3.28
CA ALA A 156 -11.60 -2.29 2.92
C ALA A 156 -11.40 -2.89 1.51
N THR A 157 -12.36 -2.67 0.61
CA THR A 157 -12.42 -3.26 -0.73
C THR A 157 -11.36 -2.69 -1.69
N GLY A 158 -10.65 -1.66 -1.26
CA GLY A 158 -9.51 -1.08 -1.97
C GLY A 158 -9.90 -0.23 -3.19
N PRO A 159 -8.91 0.15 -4.00
CA PRO A 159 -9.12 1.07 -5.13
C PRO A 159 -9.87 0.43 -6.31
N LEU A 160 -9.88 -0.91 -6.37
CA LEU A 160 -10.58 -1.71 -7.38
C LEU A 160 -11.88 -2.32 -6.81
N THR A 161 -12.58 -1.54 -6.01
CA THR A 161 -13.90 -1.88 -5.47
C THR A 161 -14.83 -2.27 -6.61
N SER A 162 -15.62 -3.34 -6.41
CA SER A 162 -16.58 -3.81 -7.43
C SER A 162 -17.65 -2.76 -7.71
N ASP A 163 -18.18 -2.76 -8.93
CA ASP A 163 -19.18 -1.78 -9.36
C ASP A 163 -20.40 -1.75 -8.40
N LYS A 164 -20.88 -2.92 -7.96
CA LYS A 164 -22.02 -3.01 -7.04
C LYS A 164 -21.74 -2.36 -5.67
N MET A 165 -20.53 -2.59 -5.12
CA MET A 165 -20.17 -1.98 -3.85
C MET A 165 -19.87 -0.49 -4.03
N ALA A 166 -19.29 -0.07 -5.17
CA ALA A 166 -19.09 1.35 -5.50
C ALA A 166 -20.44 2.08 -5.61
N ASP A 167 -21.41 1.51 -6.32
CA ASP A 167 -22.77 2.04 -6.42
C ASP A 167 -23.44 2.15 -5.06
N TYR A 168 -23.27 1.15 -4.18
CA TYR A 168 -23.79 1.18 -2.81
C TYR A 168 -23.17 2.30 -1.98
N ILE A 169 -21.84 2.46 -2.06
CA ILE A 169 -21.11 3.53 -1.37
C ILE A 169 -21.57 4.90 -1.83
N GLU A 170 -21.76 5.08 -3.13
CA GLU A 170 -22.20 6.36 -3.68
C GLU A 170 -23.67 6.67 -3.40
N ASN A 171 -24.57 5.73 -3.66
CA ASN A 171 -26.01 5.99 -3.63
C ASN A 171 -26.64 5.78 -2.25
N GLU A 172 -26.23 4.76 -1.48
CA GLU A 172 -26.84 4.40 -0.20
C GLU A 172 -26.07 4.99 1.00
N LEU A 173 -24.74 5.08 0.91
CA LEU A 173 -23.93 5.74 1.93
C LEU A 173 -23.76 7.24 1.62
N GLY A 174 -24.08 7.70 0.41
CA GLY A 174 -23.99 9.10 0.01
C GLY A 174 -22.55 9.59 -0.19
N CYS A 175 -21.57 8.69 -0.26
CA CYS A 175 -20.16 9.03 -0.41
C CYS A 175 -19.80 9.17 -1.88
N LYS A 176 -19.63 10.39 -2.38
CA LYS A 176 -19.18 10.64 -3.75
C LYS A 176 -17.75 10.11 -3.95
N GLY A 177 -17.59 9.22 -4.92
CA GLY A 177 -16.32 8.67 -5.34
C GLY A 177 -15.55 9.67 -6.21
N LEU A 178 -14.24 9.74 -5.99
CA LEU A 178 -13.27 10.40 -6.87
C LEU A 178 -12.41 9.32 -7.53
N HIS A 179 -11.95 9.59 -8.75
CA HIS A 179 -11.21 8.60 -9.51
C HIS A 179 -9.80 9.09 -9.83
N PHE A 180 -8.85 8.16 -9.86
CA PHE A 180 -7.52 8.38 -10.42
C PHE A 180 -7.04 7.09 -11.12
N PHE A 181 -6.01 7.23 -11.95
CA PHE A 181 -5.45 6.09 -12.68
C PHE A 181 -4.10 5.68 -12.08
N ASP A 182 -3.91 4.38 -11.92
CA ASP A 182 -2.66 3.76 -11.49
C ASP A 182 -2.20 2.73 -12.53
N ALA A 183 -0.90 2.55 -12.67
CA ALA A 183 -0.32 1.63 -13.64
C ALA A 183 0.71 0.71 -13.01
N ALA A 184 0.69 -0.57 -13.39
CA ALA A 184 1.69 -1.55 -12.99
C ALA A 184 2.86 -1.58 -13.98
N ALA A 185 4.07 -1.86 -13.46
CA ALA A 185 5.26 -2.07 -14.27
C ALA A 185 5.40 -3.54 -14.72
N PRO A 186 6.02 -3.82 -15.88
CA PRO A 186 6.22 -5.18 -16.35
C PRO A 186 7.29 -5.94 -15.54
N ILE A 187 7.17 -7.28 -15.56
CA ILE A 187 8.11 -8.23 -14.97
C ILE A 187 8.69 -9.10 -16.07
N VAL A 188 10.01 -9.29 -16.04
CA VAL A 188 10.75 -10.10 -17.00
C VAL A 188 11.42 -11.31 -16.34
N ASP A 189 11.61 -12.37 -17.11
CA ASP A 189 12.35 -13.56 -16.73
C ASP A 189 13.86 -13.25 -16.66
N ALA A 190 14.46 -13.58 -15.53
CA ALA A 190 15.90 -13.34 -15.27
C ALA A 190 16.82 -14.04 -16.28
N GLU A 191 16.48 -15.26 -16.72
CA GLU A 191 17.29 -16.04 -17.65
C GLU A 191 17.38 -15.40 -19.05
N THR A 192 16.46 -14.49 -19.36
CA THR A 192 16.40 -13.79 -20.66
C THR A 192 17.09 -12.44 -20.66
N ILE A 193 17.63 -12.01 -19.49
CA ILE A 193 18.39 -10.77 -19.36
C ILE A 193 19.85 -11.00 -19.78
N ASN A 194 20.34 -10.22 -20.73
CA ASN A 194 21.73 -10.29 -21.16
C ASN A 194 22.66 -9.60 -20.15
N THR A 195 23.28 -10.39 -19.28
CA THR A 195 24.19 -9.90 -18.23
C THR A 195 25.59 -9.53 -18.75
N ASP A 196 25.92 -9.80 -20.01
CA ASP A 196 27.14 -9.28 -20.64
C ASP A 196 27.05 -7.76 -20.87
N VAL A 197 25.82 -7.26 -21.11
CA VAL A 197 25.49 -5.84 -21.28
C VAL A 197 25.06 -5.21 -19.94
N ALA A 198 24.07 -5.80 -19.29
CA ALA A 198 23.58 -5.35 -18.00
C ALA A 198 24.59 -5.66 -16.88
N PHE A 199 24.58 -4.86 -15.81
CA PHE A 199 25.50 -5.02 -14.69
C PHE A 199 24.79 -4.92 -13.33
N PHE A 200 25.33 -5.61 -12.33
CA PHE A 200 24.83 -5.55 -10.96
C PHE A 200 25.47 -4.38 -10.21
N ALA A 201 24.64 -3.50 -9.66
CA ALA A 201 25.08 -2.41 -8.79
C ALA A 201 23.93 -1.85 -7.98
N SER A 202 24.24 -1.23 -6.84
CA SER A 202 23.34 -0.37 -6.09
C SER A 202 23.77 1.10 -6.25
N ARG A 203 22.80 2.00 -6.24
CA ARG A 203 23.04 3.44 -6.43
C ARG A 203 23.93 4.01 -5.32
N TYR A 204 25.03 4.68 -5.68
CA TYR A 204 26.05 5.21 -4.78
C TYR A 204 26.73 4.14 -3.92
N ASP A 205 26.79 2.89 -4.40
CA ASP A 205 27.33 1.74 -3.65
C ASP A 205 26.71 1.58 -2.24
N LYS A 206 25.43 1.94 -2.09
CA LYS A 206 24.71 1.80 -0.83
C LYS A 206 24.05 0.43 -0.76
N GLY A 207 24.53 -0.43 0.14
CA GLY A 207 24.11 -1.81 0.28
C GLY A 207 24.77 -2.74 -0.73
N ASP A 208 24.20 -3.94 -0.89
CA ASP A 208 24.70 -4.93 -1.85
C ASP A 208 24.28 -4.57 -3.29
N ALA A 209 24.89 -5.22 -4.29
CA ALA A 209 24.60 -5.00 -5.70
C ALA A 209 23.29 -5.69 -6.13
N ASP A 210 22.16 -5.28 -5.54
CA ASP A 210 20.86 -5.97 -5.61
C ASP A 210 20.06 -5.70 -6.88
N TYR A 211 20.46 -4.67 -7.66
CA TYR A 211 19.77 -4.26 -8.88
C TYR A 211 20.55 -4.65 -10.11
N ILE A 212 19.85 -5.15 -11.13
CA ILE A 212 20.42 -5.24 -12.48
C ILE A 212 20.20 -3.89 -13.17
N ASN A 213 21.25 -3.36 -13.80
CA ASN A 213 21.25 -2.05 -14.42
C ASN A 213 21.53 -2.20 -15.91
N CYS A 214 20.62 -1.72 -16.75
CA CYS A 214 20.70 -1.76 -18.21
C CYS A 214 21.15 -0.39 -18.71
N PRO A 215 22.43 -0.23 -19.14
CA PRO A 215 22.99 1.05 -19.56
C PRO A 215 22.55 1.40 -20.98
N MET A 216 22.37 2.69 -21.27
CA MET A 216 22.09 3.20 -22.62
C MET A 216 23.08 4.30 -22.99
N THR A 217 23.53 4.30 -24.24
CA THR A 217 24.17 5.46 -24.84
C THR A 217 23.13 6.54 -25.14
N GLU A 218 23.60 7.74 -25.57
CA GLU A 218 22.69 8.81 -25.95
C GLU A 218 21.86 8.44 -27.19
N GLU A 219 22.45 7.79 -28.17
CA GLU A 219 21.78 7.34 -29.38
C GLU A 219 20.71 6.28 -29.08
N GLN A 220 21.03 5.31 -28.22
CA GLN A 220 20.11 4.28 -27.79
C GLN A 220 18.94 4.87 -27.00
N TYR A 221 19.23 5.80 -26.09
CA TYR A 221 18.20 6.51 -25.34
C TYR A 221 17.27 7.31 -26.26
N ASN A 222 17.81 8.03 -27.22
CA ASN A 222 17.04 8.83 -28.15
C ASN A 222 16.10 7.96 -29.00
N ALA A 223 16.58 6.85 -29.53
CA ALA A 223 15.78 5.88 -30.28
C ALA A 223 14.68 5.26 -29.41
N PHE A 224 15.02 4.88 -28.17
CA PHE A 224 14.06 4.38 -27.18
C PHE A 224 12.99 5.42 -26.84
N TRP A 225 13.37 6.66 -26.54
CA TRP A 225 12.46 7.75 -26.22
C TRP A 225 11.48 8.02 -27.35
N GLU A 226 11.96 8.09 -28.60
CA GLU A 226 11.12 8.29 -29.77
C GLU A 226 10.10 7.14 -29.98
N ALA A 227 10.56 5.90 -29.82
CA ALA A 227 9.71 4.72 -29.88
C ALA A 227 8.65 4.72 -28.77
N LEU A 228 9.02 5.17 -27.56
CA LEU A 228 8.13 5.23 -26.40
C LEU A 228 7.03 6.28 -26.56
N VAL A 229 7.36 7.51 -27.01
CA VAL A 229 6.37 8.60 -27.14
C VAL A 229 5.41 8.39 -28.30
N THR A 230 5.80 7.58 -29.30
CA THR A 230 4.99 7.26 -30.48
C THR A 230 4.26 5.93 -30.37
N ALA A 231 4.47 5.17 -29.30
CA ALA A 231 3.87 3.86 -29.10
C ALA A 231 2.35 3.92 -28.89
N ASN A 232 1.65 2.87 -29.32
CA ASN A 232 0.21 2.75 -29.17
C ASN A 232 -0.15 2.41 -27.71
N GLU A 233 -1.10 3.18 -27.16
CA GLU A 233 -1.68 2.93 -25.86
C GLU A 233 -2.88 1.97 -25.96
N ALA A 234 -3.16 1.25 -24.87
CA ALA A 234 -4.34 0.43 -24.76
C ALA A 234 -5.61 1.31 -24.83
N PRO A 235 -6.69 0.86 -25.51
CA PRO A 235 -7.90 1.65 -25.58
C PRO A 235 -8.54 1.79 -24.20
N LEU A 236 -8.78 3.03 -23.76
CA LEU A 236 -9.59 3.31 -22.58
C LEU A 236 -11.07 3.13 -22.91
N LYS A 237 -11.87 2.69 -21.93
CA LYS A 237 -13.32 2.67 -22.06
C LYS A 237 -13.84 4.08 -22.36
N GLU A 238 -14.95 4.19 -23.09
CA GLU A 238 -15.49 5.48 -23.56
C GLU A 238 -15.72 6.48 -22.41
N PHE A 239 -16.16 6.00 -21.26
CA PHE A 239 -16.36 6.77 -20.04
C PHE A 239 -15.03 7.35 -19.49
N ASP A 240 -13.93 6.63 -19.61
CA ASP A 240 -12.61 7.04 -19.13
C ASP A 240 -11.98 8.12 -20.03
N ARG A 241 -12.41 8.27 -21.29
CA ARG A 241 -11.87 9.26 -22.24
C ARG A 241 -12.27 10.71 -21.92
N GLU A 242 -13.46 10.94 -21.37
CA GLU A 242 -13.89 12.28 -20.97
C GLU A 242 -13.19 12.73 -19.69
N GLU A 243 -12.96 11.82 -18.77
CA GLU A 243 -12.18 12.08 -17.54
C GLU A 243 -10.68 12.24 -17.84
N GLN A 244 -10.16 11.61 -18.89
CA GLN A 244 -8.73 11.69 -19.28
C GLN A 244 -8.27 13.12 -19.58
N LYS A 245 -9.13 14.03 -19.99
CA LYS A 245 -8.81 15.45 -20.19
C LYS A 245 -8.52 16.19 -18.88
N ASN A 246 -8.93 15.61 -17.75
CA ASN A 246 -8.78 16.17 -16.40
C ASN A 246 -8.02 15.22 -15.44
N ILE A 247 -7.29 14.22 -15.97
CA ILE A 247 -6.60 13.20 -15.15
C ILE A 247 -5.62 13.86 -14.20
N LYS A 248 -5.88 13.74 -12.91
CA LYS A 248 -4.88 13.85 -11.86
C LYS A 248 -4.13 12.51 -11.77
N VAL A 249 -3.03 12.37 -12.50
CA VAL A 249 -2.11 11.23 -12.35
C VAL A 249 -1.26 11.50 -11.13
N PHE A 250 -1.21 10.54 -10.21
CA PHE A 250 -0.32 10.61 -9.06
C PHE A 250 1.13 10.52 -9.55
N GLU A 251 2.02 11.45 -9.14
CA GLU A 251 3.40 11.51 -9.66
C GLU A 251 4.19 10.21 -9.50
N GLY A 252 3.93 9.45 -8.43
CA GLY A 252 4.60 8.17 -8.14
C GLY A 252 4.18 6.98 -9.02
N CYS A 253 3.02 7.07 -9.69
CA CYS A 253 2.44 6.01 -10.52
C CYS A 253 2.23 6.44 -11.97
N MET A 254 2.86 7.55 -12.39
CA MET A 254 2.74 8.08 -13.73
C MET A 254 3.32 7.11 -14.76
N PRO A 255 2.57 6.78 -15.84
CA PRO A 255 3.08 5.96 -16.91
C PRO A 255 4.35 6.53 -17.54
N VAL A 256 5.30 5.64 -17.86
CA VAL A 256 6.63 6.04 -18.37
C VAL A 256 6.52 6.81 -19.70
N GLU A 257 5.58 6.44 -20.57
CA GLU A 257 5.30 7.17 -21.83
C GLU A 257 4.72 8.57 -21.59
N VAL A 258 3.92 8.75 -20.54
CA VAL A 258 3.38 10.06 -20.14
C VAL A 258 4.51 10.95 -19.58
N MET A 259 5.41 10.40 -18.78
CA MET A 259 6.62 11.10 -18.33
C MET A 259 7.50 11.51 -19.53
N ALA A 260 7.70 10.59 -20.49
CA ALA A 260 8.52 10.84 -21.68
C ALA A 260 7.99 12.00 -22.53
N ARG A 261 6.66 12.13 -22.67
CA ARG A 261 6.02 13.23 -23.42
C ARG A 261 6.15 14.61 -22.79
N ARG A 262 6.47 14.68 -21.47
CA ARG A 262 6.73 15.96 -20.78
C ARG A 262 8.04 16.62 -21.22
N GLY A 263 8.94 15.85 -21.82
CA GLY A 263 10.20 16.34 -22.35
C GLY A 263 11.24 15.24 -22.45
N ARG A 264 12.16 15.37 -23.42
CA ARG A 264 13.17 14.36 -23.73
C ARG A 264 14.06 13.99 -22.54
N GLU A 265 14.38 14.95 -21.69
CA GLU A 265 15.24 14.73 -20.53
C GLU A 265 14.48 14.31 -19.26
N THR A 266 13.14 14.31 -19.27
CA THR A 266 12.34 14.02 -18.08
C THR A 266 12.69 12.68 -17.45
N LEU A 267 12.87 11.64 -18.27
CA LEU A 267 13.21 10.29 -17.79
C LEU A 267 14.61 10.23 -17.17
N LEU A 268 15.57 11.08 -17.59
CA LEU A 268 16.93 11.14 -17.05
C LEU A 268 16.99 11.73 -15.62
N PHE A 269 15.97 12.47 -15.22
CA PHE A 269 15.79 12.95 -13.85
C PHE A 269 14.84 12.04 -13.02
N GLY A 270 14.20 11.06 -13.69
CA GLY A 270 13.26 10.11 -13.14
C GLY A 270 13.76 8.66 -13.18
N PRO A 271 13.00 7.74 -13.80
CA PRO A 271 13.27 6.29 -13.75
C PRO A 271 14.57 5.87 -14.46
N LEU A 272 15.06 6.63 -15.44
CA LEU A 272 16.28 6.32 -16.18
C LEU A 272 17.49 7.13 -15.73
N LYS A 273 17.46 7.71 -14.54
CA LYS A 273 18.55 8.53 -14.00
C LYS A 273 19.85 7.73 -13.89
N PRO A 274 20.97 8.14 -14.54
CA PRO A 274 22.23 7.40 -14.53
C PRO A 274 23.08 7.70 -13.29
N VAL A 275 22.86 8.83 -12.61
CA VAL A 275 23.71 9.34 -11.53
C VAL A 275 23.82 8.34 -10.37
N GLY A 276 25.05 8.05 -9.95
CA GLY A 276 25.35 7.12 -8.85
C GLY A 276 25.37 5.64 -9.26
N LEU A 277 25.29 5.35 -10.57
CA LEU A 277 25.43 4.01 -11.14
C LEU A 277 26.63 4.00 -12.10
N VAL A 278 27.62 3.17 -11.82
CA VAL A 278 28.82 2.99 -12.64
C VAL A 278 29.02 1.49 -12.86
N ASP A 279 29.23 1.10 -14.11
CA ASP A 279 29.62 -0.26 -14.42
C ASP A 279 31.10 -0.46 -14.02
N LYS A 280 31.33 -1.19 -12.93
CA LYS A 280 32.69 -1.46 -12.40
C LYS A 280 33.57 -2.26 -13.34
N ARG A 281 33.00 -2.96 -14.35
CA ARG A 281 33.73 -3.72 -15.35
C ARG A 281 34.45 -2.79 -16.35
N THR A 282 33.79 -1.67 -16.67
CA THR A 282 34.29 -0.73 -17.71
C THR A 282 34.70 0.62 -17.14
N GLY A 283 34.24 0.99 -15.95
CA GLY A 283 34.34 2.32 -15.38
C GLY A 283 33.51 3.39 -16.12
N ALA A 284 32.69 2.99 -17.10
CA ALA A 284 31.93 3.90 -17.93
C ALA A 284 30.68 4.45 -17.20
N GLN A 285 30.44 5.73 -17.42
CA GLN A 285 29.18 6.37 -17.04
C GLN A 285 28.24 6.36 -18.25
N SER A 286 27.03 5.88 -18.06
CA SER A 286 26.02 5.78 -19.10
C SER A 286 25.22 7.08 -19.22
N HIS A 287 24.63 7.35 -20.39
CA HIS A 287 23.71 8.46 -20.59
C HIS A 287 22.38 8.26 -19.84
N ALA A 288 21.84 7.03 -19.89
CA ALA A 288 20.65 6.61 -19.15
C ALA A 288 20.85 5.19 -18.60
N VAL A 289 20.11 4.83 -17.54
CA VAL A 289 20.15 3.49 -16.96
C VAL A 289 18.76 3.07 -16.55
N VAL A 290 18.29 1.93 -17.06
CA VAL A 290 17.09 1.25 -16.58
C VAL A 290 17.46 0.29 -15.46
N GLN A 291 16.80 0.39 -14.30
CA GLN A 291 17.03 -0.49 -13.16
C GLN A 291 15.98 -1.59 -13.13
N LEU A 292 16.44 -2.82 -12.90
CA LEU A 292 15.59 -3.97 -12.67
C LEU A 292 15.74 -4.40 -11.21
N ARG A 293 14.62 -4.63 -10.53
CA ARG A 293 14.57 -5.07 -9.14
C ARG A 293 14.06 -6.50 -9.05
N ARG A 294 14.69 -7.29 -8.19
CA ARG A 294 14.29 -8.66 -7.91
C ARG A 294 12.85 -8.72 -7.34
N GLU A 295 12.03 -9.64 -7.87
CA GLU A 295 10.64 -9.86 -7.47
C GLU A 295 10.46 -11.02 -6.47
N ASN A 296 11.36 -12.01 -6.48
CA ASN A 296 11.31 -13.19 -5.62
C ASN A 296 12.68 -13.53 -5.01
N LEU A 297 12.70 -14.38 -3.99
CA LEU A 297 13.94 -14.78 -3.30
C LEU A 297 14.91 -15.53 -4.21
N GLU A 298 14.40 -16.35 -5.11
CA GLU A 298 15.17 -17.15 -6.04
C GLU A 298 15.87 -16.29 -7.10
N GLY A 299 15.42 -15.04 -7.31
CA GLY A 299 15.99 -14.13 -8.30
C GLY A 299 15.70 -14.53 -9.74
N THR A 300 14.60 -15.25 -9.97
CA THR A 300 14.18 -15.69 -11.30
C THR A 300 13.33 -14.65 -12.04
N MET A 301 12.82 -13.64 -11.34
CA MET A 301 11.95 -12.60 -11.87
C MET A 301 12.44 -11.21 -11.50
N TYR A 302 12.40 -10.27 -12.45
CA TYR A 302 12.80 -8.88 -12.25
C TYR A 302 11.75 -7.90 -12.77
N ASN A 303 11.47 -6.86 -11.96
CA ASN A 303 10.55 -5.77 -12.28
C ASN A 303 11.32 -4.59 -12.89
N LEU A 304 10.80 -3.99 -13.95
CA LEU A 304 11.34 -2.75 -14.53
C LEU A 304 10.94 -1.56 -13.63
N VAL A 305 11.90 -0.99 -12.91
CA VAL A 305 11.64 0.05 -11.92
C VAL A 305 11.22 1.36 -12.60
N GLY A 306 10.03 1.87 -12.26
CA GLY A 306 9.50 3.12 -12.81
C GLY A 306 8.92 2.98 -14.22
N PHE A 307 8.65 1.76 -14.68
CA PHE A 307 8.07 1.47 -16.00
C PHE A 307 6.58 1.11 -15.93
N GLN A 308 5.84 1.74 -15.03
CA GLN A 308 4.38 1.72 -15.10
C GLN A 308 3.96 2.20 -16.48
N THR A 309 3.01 1.53 -17.12
CA THR A 309 2.70 1.82 -18.52
C THR A 309 1.26 1.50 -18.89
N HIS A 310 0.72 2.27 -19.83
CA HIS A 310 -0.56 2.06 -20.50
C HIS A 310 -0.41 1.58 -21.95
N LEU A 311 0.83 1.28 -22.37
CA LEU A 311 1.08 0.74 -23.71
C LEU A 311 0.37 -0.60 -23.92
N THR A 312 -0.04 -0.87 -25.16
CA THR A 312 -0.52 -2.21 -25.53
C THR A 312 0.60 -3.25 -25.31
N PHE A 313 0.25 -4.51 -25.04
CA PHE A 313 1.24 -5.58 -24.83
C PHE A 313 2.24 -5.74 -25.99
N PRO A 314 1.82 -5.68 -27.28
CA PRO A 314 2.77 -5.67 -28.40
C PRO A 314 3.76 -4.50 -28.36
N GLU A 315 3.29 -3.30 -27.98
CA GLU A 315 4.15 -2.12 -27.89
C GLU A 315 5.10 -2.21 -26.70
N GLN A 316 4.66 -2.71 -25.55
CA GLN A 316 5.56 -2.97 -24.42
C GLN A 316 6.69 -3.92 -24.84
N LYS A 317 6.37 -5.02 -25.52
CA LYS A 317 7.37 -5.96 -26.02
C LYS A 317 8.31 -5.30 -27.01
N ARG A 318 7.79 -4.51 -27.97
CA ARG A 318 8.60 -3.83 -29.00
C ARG A 318 9.51 -2.77 -28.40
N VAL A 319 8.97 -1.89 -27.56
CA VAL A 319 9.70 -0.72 -27.04
C VAL A 319 10.68 -1.14 -25.94
N PHE A 320 10.26 -1.97 -24.98
CA PHE A 320 11.11 -2.31 -23.85
C PHE A 320 12.23 -3.29 -24.23
N ARG A 321 12.10 -4.02 -25.34
CA ARG A 321 13.20 -4.80 -25.92
C ARG A 321 14.28 -3.94 -26.63
N MET A 322 14.05 -2.65 -26.81
CA MET A 322 15.09 -1.71 -27.26
C MET A 322 16.08 -1.35 -26.14
N ILE A 323 15.76 -1.67 -24.90
CA ILE A 323 16.66 -1.44 -23.76
C ILE A 323 17.81 -2.45 -23.84
N PRO A 324 19.08 -1.99 -23.86
CA PRO A 324 20.25 -2.89 -23.89
C PRO A 324 20.26 -3.87 -22.71
N GLY A 325 20.40 -5.15 -23.01
CA GLY A 325 20.27 -6.23 -22.04
C GLY A 325 18.87 -6.85 -21.97
N LEU A 326 17.86 -6.24 -22.60
CA LEU A 326 16.49 -6.76 -22.66
C LEU A 326 16.02 -7.13 -24.07
N GLU A 327 16.94 -7.22 -25.05
CA GLU A 327 16.61 -7.49 -26.45
C GLU A 327 15.78 -8.78 -26.64
N ASN A 328 16.07 -9.77 -25.84
CA ASN A 328 15.40 -11.08 -25.85
C ASN A 328 14.50 -11.30 -24.61
N ALA A 329 14.22 -10.26 -23.82
CA ALA A 329 13.47 -10.41 -22.58
C ALA A 329 12.10 -11.05 -22.79
N GLU A 330 11.79 -12.05 -21.99
CA GLU A 330 10.46 -12.63 -21.88
C GLU A 330 9.69 -11.95 -20.75
N PHE A 331 8.52 -11.41 -21.11
CA PHE A 331 7.66 -10.73 -20.16
C PHE A 331 6.75 -11.75 -19.48
N LEU A 332 7.03 -12.03 -18.21
CA LEU A 332 6.19 -12.88 -17.36
C LEU A 332 4.90 -12.15 -16.98
N ARG A 333 4.96 -10.82 -16.89
CA ARG A 333 3.82 -9.94 -16.66
C ARG A 333 4.00 -8.66 -17.46
N TYR A 334 2.93 -8.22 -18.12
CA TYR A 334 2.88 -6.90 -18.76
C TYR A 334 2.39 -5.83 -17.78
N GLY A 335 2.80 -4.60 -18.03
CA GLY A 335 2.24 -3.44 -17.35
C GLY A 335 0.78 -3.22 -17.75
N ILE A 336 -0.05 -2.84 -16.79
CA ILE A 336 -1.48 -2.58 -17.00
C ILE A 336 -1.88 -1.34 -16.22
N MET A 337 -2.71 -0.48 -16.81
CA MET A 337 -3.30 0.66 -16.11
C MET A 337 -4.69 0.30 -15.55
N HIS A 338 -4.98 0.78 -14.35
CA HIS A 338 -6.25 0.58 -13.67
C HIS A 338 -6.83 1.93 -13.26
N ARG A 339 -8.17 2.02 -13.31
CA ARG A 339 -8.92 3.10 -12.70
C ARG A 339 -9.11 2.77 -11.21
N ASN A 340 -8.64 3.64 -10.35
CA ASN A 340 -8.80 3.53 -8.90
C ASN A 340 -9.89 4.48 -8.41
N THR A 341 -10.65 4.04 -7.43
CA THR A 341 -11.68 4.86 -6.76
C THR A 341 -11.21 5.20 -5.35
N TYR A 342 -11.41 6.45 -4.94
CA TYR A 342 -11.20 6.90 -3.56
C TYR A 342 -12.29 7.88 -3.14
N LEU A 343 -12.47 8.04 -1.84
CA LEU A 343 -13.47 8.95 -1.26
C LEU A 343 -12.90 10.37 -1.10
N ASN A 344 -13.75 11.38 -1.15
CA ASN A 344 -13.44 12.70 -0.61
C ASN A 344 -13.50 12.63 0.93
N SER A 345 -12.58 11.91 1.52
CA SER A 345 -12.61 11.45 2.90
C SER A 345 -12.86 12.52 3.97
N PRO A 346 -12.34 13.76 3.85
CA PRO A 346 -12.63 14.81 4.84
C PRO A 346 -14.13 15.15 4.99
N GLU A 347 -14.94 14.85 3.97
CA GLU A 347 -16.40 15.06 4.06
C GLU A 347 -17.11 13.91 4.81
N TYR A 348 -16.54 12.70 4.75
CA TYR A 348 -17.28 11.49 5.15
C TYR A 348 -16.73 10.76 6.37
N ILE A 349 -15.43 10.85 6.66
CA ILE A 349 -14.78 10.05 7.71
C ILE A 349 -13.91 10.87 8.66
N GLY A 350 -13.89 10.45 9.91
CA GLY A 350 -13.05 11.02 10.96
C GLY A 350 -11.65 10.36 11.05
N ALA A 351 -10.84 10.84 11.99
CA ALA A 351 -9.46 10.33 12.20
C ALA A 351 -9.39 8.90 12.77
N THR A 352 -10.51 8.29 13.11
CA THR A 352 -10.64 6.85 13.42
C THR A 352 -11.02 6.02 12.20
N TYR A 353 -11.15 6.65 11.04
CA TYR A 353 -11.69 6.10 9.80
C TYR A 353 -13.17 5.69 9.88
N ARG A 354 -13.87 6.11 10.94
CA ARG A 354 -15.31 5.93 11.09
C ARG A 354 -16.05 6.96 10.25
N MET A 355 -17.15 6.53 9.64
CA MET A 355 -18.06 7.41 8.91
C MET A 355 -18.75 8.39 9.88
N ASN A 356 -18.83 9.68 9.49
CA ASN A 356 -19.35 10.73 10.34
C ASN A 356 -20.85 10.55 10.64
N ASP A 357 -21.63 10.12 9.64
CA ASP A 357 -23.08 10.00 9.71
C ASP A 357 -23.58 8.59 10.05
N ARG A 358 -22.68 7.58 10.07
CA ARG A 358 -23.02 6.19 10.43
C ARG A 358 -21.98 5.61 11.39
N SER A 359 -22.36 5.49 12.65
CA SER A 359 -21.47 5.06 13.74
C SER A 359 -21.01 3.60 13.65
N ASN A 360 -21.63 2.79 12.81
CA ASN A 360 -21.32 1.37 12.61
C ASN A 360 -20.52 1.08 11.33
N VAL A 361 -20.11 2.10 10.56
CA VAL A 361 -19.38 1.94 9.31
C VAL A 361 -18.02 2.62 9.41
N TYR A 362 -16.98 1.87 9.04
CA TYR A 362 -15.61 2.34 8.91
C TYR A 362 -15.13 2.10 7.48
N PHE A 363 -14.18 2.92 7.04
CA PHE A 363 -13.48 2.71 5.77
C PHE A 363 -11.99 2.45 6.03
N ALA A 364 -11.33 1.70 5.16
CA ALA A 364 -9.89 1.47 5.24
C ALA A 364 -9.26 1.26 3.86
N GLY A 365 -7.95 1.43 3.79
CA GLY A 365 -7.18 1.22 2.56
C GLY A 365 -7.15 2.44 1.65
N GLN A 366 -6.64 2.22 0.46
CA GLN A 366 -6.37 3.28 -0.52
C GLN A 366 -7.63 4.06 -0.91
N MET A 367 -8.80 3.45 -0.82
CA MET A 367 -10.07 4.13 -1.06
C MET A 367 -10.32 5.32 -0.10
N THR A 368 -9.65 5.39 1.03
CA THR A 368 -9.73 6.52 1.96
C THR A 368 -8.81 7.70 1.59
N GLY A 369 -8.09 7.62 0.46
CA GLY A 369 -7.15 8.64 0.04
C GLY A 369 -5.77 8.54 0.71
N VAL A 370 -5.46 7.43 1.37
CA VAL A 370 -4.07 7.09 1.69
C VAL A 370 -3.44 6.43 0.46
N GLU A 371 -2.23 6.84 0.08
CA GLU A 371 -1.55 6.33 -1.10
C GLU A 371 -0.35 5.47 -0.70
N GLY A 372 -0.43 4.17 -1.00
CA GLY A 372 0.63 3.18 -0.76
C GLY A 372 0.20 2.01 0.11
N TYR A 373 0.98 0.93 0.02
CA TYR A 373 0.69 -0.34 0.71
C TYR A 373 0.74 -0.21 2.24
N ILE A 374 1.76 0.50 2.75
CA ILE A 374 1.95 0.66 4.20
C ILE A 374 0.95 1.67 4.77
N GLU A 375 0.62 2.70 4.02
CA GLU A 375 -0.43 3.66 4.37
C GLU A 375 -1.81 2.98 4.43
N SER A 376 -2.09 2.10 3.47
CA SER A 376 -3.29 1.26 3.46
C SER A 376 -3.33 0.32 4.67
N THR A 377 -2.21 -0.31 5.00
CA THR A 377 -2.05 -1.13 6.21
C THR A 377 -2.36 -0.31 7.47
N GLY A 378 -1.76 0.88 7.60
CA GLY A 378 -1.98 1.77 8.75
C GLY A 378 -3.45 2.17 8.92
N SER A 379 -4.14 2.47 7.81
CA SER A 379 -5.58 2.77 7.86
C SER A 379 -6.41 1.56 8.33
N GLY A 380 -6.06 0.36 7.84
CA GLY A 380 -6.67 -0.90 8.28
C GLY A 380 -6.46 -1.17 9.77
N PHE A 381 -5.23 -0.94 10.26
CA PHE A 381 -4.90 -1.02 11.67
C PHE A 381 -5.82 -0.14 12.52
N VAL A 382 -5.92 1.15 12.17
CA VAL A 382 -6.73 2.12 12.94
C VAL A 382 -8.22 1.81 12.87
N ALA A 383 -8.73 1.51 11.68
CA ALA A 383 -10.16 1.21 11.48
C ALA A 383 -10.58 -0.08 12.19
N GLY A 384 -9.84 -1.17 11.99
CA GLY A 384 -10.15 -2.48 12.58
C GLY A 384 -10.08 -2.48 14.11
N MET A 385 -9.01 -1.88 14.65
CA MET A 385 -8.86 -1.70 16.09
C MET A 385 -10.01 -0.88 16.69
N ASN A 386 -10.36 0.27 16.08
CA ASN A 386 -11.42 1.14 16.63
C ASN A 386 -12.80 0.53 16.48
N ALA A 387 -13.12 -0.12 15.37
CA ALA A 387 -14.36 -0.85 15.21
C ALA A 387 -14.52 -1.96 16.27
N ALA A 388 -13.45 -2.70 16.54
CA ALA A 388 -13.44 -3.71 17.60
C ALA A 388 -13.61 -3.10 18.98
N ARG A 389 -12.93 -1.98 19.30
CA ARG A 389 -13.08 -1.27 20.57
C ARG A 389 -14.52 -0.82 20.82
N VAL A 390 -15.16 -0.23 19.81
CA VAL A 390 -16.59 0.16 19.91
C VAL A 390 -17.49 -1.05 20.17
N LEU A 391 -17.25 -2.17 19.47
CA LEU A 391 -17.97 -3.42 19.74
C LEU A 391 -17.76 -3.90 21.19
N LEU A 392 -16.59 -3.71 21.74
CA LEU A 392 -16.27 -4.07 23.12
C LEU A 392 -16.83 -3.07 24.14
N GLY A 393 -17.41 -1.94 23.70
CA GLY A 393 -17.90 -0.88 24.58
C GLY A 393 -16.80 0.01 25.13
N LEU A 394 -15.64 0.04 24.44
CA LEU A 394 -14.50 0.89 24.76
C LEU A 394 -14.51 2.13 23.89
N ASP A 395 -13.91 3.21 24.38
CA ASP A 395 -13.74 4.43 23.60
C ASP A 395 -12.79 4.22 22.42
N GLU A 396 -13.06 4.91 21.31
CA GLU A 396 -12.14 4.96 20.18
C GLU A 396 -10.83 5.64 20.55
N ILE A 397 -9.76 5.25 19.86
CA ILE A 397 -8.44 5.85 20.00
C ILE A 397 -8.12 6.65 18.76
N VAL A 398 -7.90 7.94 18.93
CA VAL A 398 -7.31 8.83 17.93
C VAL A 398 -5.82 8.89 18.20
N PHE A 399 -5.03 8.42 17.26
CA PHE A 399 -3.57 8.53 17.35
C PHE A 399 -3.12 9.98 17.13
N PRO A 400 -2.12 10.47 17.89
CA PRO A 400 -1.70 11.87 17.81
C PRO A 400 -0.91 12.13 16.52
N ARG A 401 -0.93 13.38 16.05
CA ARG A 401 -0.15 13.82 14.89
C ARG A 401 1.36 13.78 15.08
N THR A 402 1.83 13.55 16.30
CA THR A 402 3.23 13.27 16.62
C THR A 402 3.70 11.90 16.13
N MET A 403 2.79 10.97 15.88
CA MET A 403 3.01 9.69 15.21
C MET A 403 2.68 9.83 13.72
N MET A 404 3.40 9.11 12.85
CA MET A 404 3.11 9.09 11.41
C MET A 404 1.75 8.45 11.13
N LEU A 405 1.40 7.37 11.84
CA LEU A 405 0.10 6.71 11.79
C LEU A 405 -1.04 7.70 12.09
N GLY A 406 -0.90 8.47 13.17
CA GLY A 406 -1.86 9.50 13.54
C GLY A 406 -1.89 10.67 12.56
N ALA A 407 -0.73 11.12 12.06
CA ALA A 407 -0.64 12.19 11.08
C ALA A 407 -1.37 11.83 9.77
N MET A 408 -1.24 10.58 9.30
CA MET A 408 -2.00 10.07 8.14
C MET A 408 -3.50 10.06 8.41
N ALA A 409 -3.94 9.55 9.57
CA ALA A 409 -5.36 9.52 9.94
C ALA A 409 -5.97 10.93 10.02
N HIS A 410 -5.24 11.89 10.60
CA HIS A 410 -5.65 13.29 10.65
C HIS A 410 -5.68 13.95 9.26
N TYR A 411 -4.74 13.60 8.36
CA TYR A 411 -4.77 14.08 6.99
C TYR A 411 -6.02 13.61 6.25
N VAL A 412 -6.36 12.33 6.37
CA VAL A 412 -7.57 11.74 5.78
C VAL A 412 -8.84 12.43 6.28
N ALA A 413 -8.90 12.76 7.58
CA ALA A 413 -10.07 13.39 8.18
C ALA A 413 -10.19 14.90 7.90
N ASN A 414 -9.07 15.61 7.67
CA ASN A 414 -9.04 17.07 7.64
C ASN A 414 -8.26 17.66 6.46
N GLY A 415 -7.67 16.81 5.62
CA GLY A 415 -6.73 17.24 4.57
C GLY A 415 -7.41 17.96 3.41
N GLY A 416 -7.03 19.21 3.21
CA GLY A 416 -7.31 19.98 2.01
C GLY A 416 -8.49 20.95 2.09
N ASN A 417 -8.19 22.25 2.09
CA ASN A 417 -9.19 23.32 2.12
C ASN A 417 -9.97 23.52 0.82
N SER A 418 -9.65 22.82 -0.29
CA SER A 418 -10.34 23.03 -1.58
C SER A 418 -10.33 21.82 -2.54
N SER A 419 -9.44 20.88 -2.38
CA SER A 419 -9.46 19.60 -3.10
C SER A 419 -8.64 18.56 -2.35
N PHE A 420 -9.30 17.54 -1.79
CA PHE A 420 -8.60 16.41 -1.19
C PHE A 420 -7.86 15.61 -2.27
N VAL A 421 -6.60 15.28 -2.01
CA VAL A 421 -5.74 14.52 -2.91
C VAL A 421 -5.14 13.36 -2.13
N PRO A 422 -5.11 12.13 -2.68
CA PRO A 422 -4.44 11.01 -2.05
C PRO A 422 -2.99 11.34 -1.66
N MET A 423 -2.56 10.88 -0.47
CA MET A 423 -1.28 11.27 0.12
C MET A 423 -0.50 10.07 0.62
N ASN A 424 0.78 10.03 0.27
CA ASN A 424 1.76 9.14 0.89
C ASN A 424 2.20 9.67 2.26
N ALA A 425 2.67 8.78 3.12
CA ALA A 425 3.38 9.17 4.33
C ALA A 425 4.54 10.10 4.01
N ASN A 426 4.55 11.30 4.62
CA ASN A 426 5.61 12.28 4.49
C ASN A 426 5.74 13.13 5.75
N PHE A 427 6.94 13.64 6.01
CA PHE A 427 7.20 14.46 7.20
C PHE A 427 6.53 15.85 7.17
N GLY A 428 5.86 16.23 6.09
CA GLY A 428 5.10 17.48 6.00
C GLY A 428 3.77 17.44 6.75
N ILE A 429 3.19 16.25 6.95
CA ILE A 429 1.92 16.09 7.65
C ILE A 429 2.06 15.81 9.15
N ILE A 430 3.25 15.35 9.60
CA ILE A 430 3.49 15.11 11.02
C ILE A 430 3.56 16.43 11.79
N GLU A 431 3.14 16.43 13.04
CA GLU A 431 3.18 17.62 13.88
C GLU A 431 4.60 18.20 13.95
N PRO A 432 4.80 19.51 13.65
CA PRO A 432 6.11 20.11 13.64
C PRO A 432 6.77 20.10 15.02
N LEU A 433 8.10 20.16 15.04
CA LEU A 433 8.85 20.33 16.30
C LEU A 433 8.69 21.77 16.81
N PRO A 434 8.59 21.97 18.12
CA PRO A 434 8.43 23.30 18.73
C PRO A 434 9.65 24.20 18.53
N MET A 435 10.80 23.62 18.16
CA MET A 435 12.05 24.34 17.95
C MET A 435 12.79 23.88 16.70
N ARG A 436 13.66 24.75 16.19
CA ARG A 436 14.52 24.43 15.05
C ARG A 436 15.65 23.47 15.46
N VAL A 437 15.78 22.36 14.74
CA VAL A 437 16.88 21.40 14.90
C VAL A 437 18.10 21.87 14.09
N LYS A 438 19.28 21.90 14.72
CA LYS A 438 20.55 22.11 14.05
C LYS A 438 21.00 20.78 13.37
N GLY A 439 21.67 20.84 12.23
CA GLY A 439 22.18 19.65 11.53
C GLY A 439 21.45 19.28 10.23
N GLY A 440 20.51 20.16 9.79
CA GLY A 440 19.85 20.01 8.51
C GLY A 440 18.64 19.07 8.51
N LYS A 441 18.25 18.63 7.30
CA LYS A 441 17.00 17.88 7.07
C LYS A 441 17.02 16.49 7.73
N ILE A 442 18.15 15.78 7.65
CA ILE A 442 18.29 14.42 8.22
C ILE A 442 18.18 14.48 9.73
N ALA A 443 18.95 15.35 10.41
CA ALA A 443 18.87 15.51 11.86
C ALA A 443 17.46 15.89 12.35
N LYS A 444 16.73 16.73 11.59
CA LYS A 444 15.32 17.02 11.88
C LYS A 444 14.46 15.76 11.82
N TYR A 445 14.67 14.92 10.81
CA TYR A 445 13.87 13.71 10.64
C TYR A 445 14.19 12.65 11.68
N GLU A 446 15.43 12.55 12.14
CA GLU A 446 15.82 11.70 13.27
C GLU A 446 15.09 12.09 14.56
N VAL A 447 15.03 13.40 14.88
CA VAL A 447 14.29 13.89 16.04
C VAL A 447 12.80 13.62 15.95
N LEU A 448 12.20 13.84 14.76
CA LEU A 448 10.78 13.52 14.51
C LEU A 448 10.52 12.02 14.69
N ALA A 449 11.39 11.17 14.16
CA ALA A 449 11.27 9.72 14.27
C ALA A 449 11.40 9.27 15.73
N THR A 450 12.38 9.78 16.47
CA THR A 450 12.56 9.45 17.90
C THR A 450 11.31 9.81 18.69
N ARG A 451 10.78 11.04 18.54
CA ARG A 451 9.55 11.48 19.21
C ARG A 451 8.37 10.56 18.87
N SER A 452 8.22 10.22 17.60
CA SER A 452 7.13 9.36 17.12
C SER A 452 7.21 7.96 17.74
N LEU A 453 8.40 7.37 17.79
CA LEU A 453 8.60 6.04 18.33
C LEU A 453 8.45 5.99 19.87
N GLU A 454 8.83 7.04 20.58
CA GLU A 454 8.55 7.19 22.01
C GLU A 454 7.04 7.27 22.27
N GLU A 455 6.31 7.98 21.43
CA GLU A 455 4.86 8.05 21.52
C GLU A 455 4.21 6.71 21.17
N THR A 456 4.76 5.98 20.19
CA THR A 456 4.28 4.63 19.80
C THR A 456 4.34 3.67 20.99
N GLU A 457 5.42 3.68 21.79
CA GLU A 457 5.52 2.83 22.98
C GLU A 457 4.44 3.13 24.02
N LYS A 458 4.11 4.40 24.25
CA LYS A 458 3.01 4.79 25.16
C LYS A 458 1.65 4.26 24.67
N TYR A 459 1.42 4.31 23.34
CA TYR A 459 0.18 3.76 22.76
C TYR A 459 0.16 2.23 22.77
N LYS A 460 1.31 1.57 22.62
CA LYS A 460 1.44 0.13 22.79
C LYS A 460 1.01 -0.31 24.20
N GLU A 461 1.52 0.36 25.23
CA GLU A 461 1.12 0.12 26.63
C GLU A 461 -0.39 0.37 26.84
N LYS A 462 -0.93 1.48 26.27
CA LYS A 462 -2.36 1.82 26.37
C LYS A 462 -3.28 0.80 25.68
N LEU A 463 -2.79 0.16 24.63
CA LEU A 463 -3.51 -0.86 23.87
C LEU A 463 -3.36 -2.27 24.47
N ASP A 464 -2.48 -2.44 25.45
CA ASP A 464 -2.14 -3.74 26.07
C ASP A 464 -1.69 -4.77 25.02
N ILE A 465 -0.77 -4.32 24.13
CA ILE A 465 -0.27 -5.07 22.97
C ILE A 465 1.20 -5.47 23.18
#